data_ec978a4a9a4f00c21cb797986cffbd6b
#
_entry.id   ec978a4a9a4f00c21cb797986cffbd6b
#
_cell.length_a   1.000
_cell.length_b   1.000
_cell.length_c   1.000
_cell.angle_alpha   90.00
_cell.angle_beta   90.00
_cell.angle_gamma   90.00
#
_symmetry.space_group_name_H-M   'P 1'
#
loop_
_entity.id
_entity.type
_entity.pdbx_description
1 polymer ?
#
loop_
_entity_poly.entity_id
_entity_poly.type
_entity_poly.pdbx_seq_one_letter_code
_entity_poly.pdbx_strand_id
1 'polypeptide(L)'
;MAAWAEPRQLPAGGGQVQIIVRIQKRGGRRFPGVEVRLRASPGSLYSGGRVLVTDAQGMTRDRLTTRKTALVTLNAGGTRYRFQVPVAEEP
;
A
#
# COMPACT_ATOMS: atom_id res chain seq x y z
N MET A 1 -0.05 -11.39 -6.05
CA MET A 1 -0.15 -10.25 -5.12
C MET A 1 -0.11 -8.96 -5.93
N ALA A 2 -0.98 -8.04 -5.61
CA ALA A 2 -1.00 -6.73 -6.23
C ALA A 2 -1.22 -5.67 -5.16
N ALA A 3 -0.60 -4.50 -5.36
CA ALA A 3 -0.78 -3.36 -4.48
C ALA A 3 -0.69 -2.08 -5.31
N TRP A 4 -1.50 -1.11 -4.97
CA TRP A 4 -1.53 0.17 -5.68
C TRP A 4 -2.08 1.27 -4.77
N ALA A 5 -1.93 2.50 -5.22
CA ALA A 5 -2.45 3.68 -4.54
C ALA A 5 -3.60 4.28 -5.33
N GLU A 6 -4.56 4.84 -4.63
CA GLU A 6 -5.67 5.59 -5.22
C GLU A 6 -5.82 6.94 -4.48
N PRO A 7 -5.62 8.06 -5.17
CA PRO A 7 -5.15 8.20 -6.55
C PRO A 7 -3.70 7.70 -6.72
N ARG A 8 -3.29 7.42 -7.95
CA ARG A 8 -1.95 6.90 -8.22
C ARG A 8 -0.85 7.96 -8.07
N GLN A 9 -1.22 9.20 -8.10
CA GLN A 9 -0.29 10.33 -8.01
C GLN A 9 -0.93 11.42 -7.16
N LEU A 10 -0.10 12.05 -6.32
CA LEU A 10 -0.52 13.20 -5.51
C LEU A 10 -0.13 14.51 -6.19
N PRO A 11 -0.90 15.57 -5.94
CA PRO A 11 -0.53 16.91 -6.43
C PRO A 11 0.71 17.44 -5.73
N ALA A 12 1.26 18.53 -6.24
CA ALA A 12 2.35 19.23 -5.59
C ALA A 12 1.98 19.58 -4.15
N GLY A 13 2.92 19.40 -3.23
CA GLY A 13 2.68 19.54 -1.79
C GLY A 13 2.20 18.27 -1.11
N GLY A 14 1.84 17.24 -1.88
CA GLY A 14 1.45 15.95 -1.33
C GLY A 14 0.00 15.87 -0.90
N GLY A 15 -0.28 14.96 0.01
CA GLY A 15 -1.61 14.71 0.53
C GLY A 15 -1.76 13.27 1.02
N GLN A 16 -2.96 12.74 0.87
CA GLN A 16 -3.33 11.41 1.30
C GLN A 16 -3.71 10.53 0.13
N VAL A 17 -3.26 9.27 0.15
CA VAL A 17 -3.72 8.24 -0.79
C VAL A 17 -4.18 7.02 0.01
N GLN A 18 -5.07 6.28 -0.57
CA GLN A 18 -5.45 4.96 -0.07
C GLN A 18 -4.54 3.92 -0.72
N ILE A 19 -3.90 3.09 0.10
CA ILE A 19 -3.11 1.96 -0.37
C ILE A 19 -4.01 0.73 -0.34
N ILE A 20 -4.11 0.04 -1.47
CA ILE A 20 -4.96 -1.13 -1.62
C ILE A 20 -4.06 -2.32 -1.91
N VAL A 21 -4.24 -3.40 -1.16
CA VAL A 21 -3.49 -4.64 -1.31
C VAL A 21 -4.46 -5.76 -1.60
N ARG A 22 -4.16 -6.55 -2.62
CA ARG A 22 -4.95 -7.72 -2.99
C ARG A 22 -4.04 -8.93 -3.05
N ILE A 23 -4.37 -9.96 -2.28
CA ILE A 23 -3.66 -11.23 -2.26
C ILE A 23 -4.54 -12.29 -2.91
N GLN A 24 -4.00 -12.96 -3.93
CA GLN A 24 -4.68 -14.06 -4.60
C GLN A 24 -3.74 -15.24 -4.72
N LYS A 25 -4.30 -16.44 -4.60
CA LYS A 25 -3.56 -17.66 -4.90
C LYS A 25 -3.42 -17.83 -6.41
N ARG A 26 -2.44 -18.64 -6.80
CA ARG A 26 -2.31 -19.13 -8.16
C ARG A 26 -3.66 -19.71 -8.60
N GLY A 27 -4.16 -19.30 -9.75
CA GLY A 27 -5.49 -19.68 -10.22
C GLY A 27 -6.61 -18.72 -9.83
N GLY A 28 -6.27 -17.55 -9.25
CA GLY A 28 -7.24 -16.49 -8.95
C GLY A 28 -8.05 -16.68 -7.68
N ARG A 29 -7.71 -17.68 -6.84
CA ARG A 29 -8.39 -17.85 -5.57
C ARG A 29 -8.04 -16.75 -4.60
N ARG A 30 -9.04 -16.26 -3.87
CA ARG A 30 -8.87 -15.24 -2.84
C ARG A 30 -8.15 -15.84 -1.63
N PHE A 31 -7.38 -15.00 -0.96
CA PHE A 31 -6.57 -15.43 0.16
C PHE A 31 -6.89 -14.58 1.40
N PRO A 32 -7.98 -14.90 2.12
CA PRO A 32 -8.33 -14.18 3.35
C PRO A 32 -7.41 -14.55 4.50
N GLY A 33 -7.32 -13.67 5.50
CA GLY A 33 -6.57 -13.94 6.72
C GLY A 33 -5.06 -13.87 6.58
N VAL A 34 -4.55 -13.32 5.49
CA VAL A 34 -3.10 -13.16 5.30
C VAL A 34 -2.62 -11.91 6.03
N GLU A 35 -1.56 -12.05 6.80
CA GLU A 35 -0.92 -10.93 7.46
C GLU A 35 -0.08 -10.12 6.46
N VAL A 36 -0.30 -8.82 6.47
CA VAL A 36 0.37 -7.88 5.56
C VAL A 36 1.00 -6.78 6.39
N ARG A 37 2.24 -6.43 6.11
CA ARG A 37 2.92 -5.28 6.72
C ARG A 37 3.32 -4.30 5.64
N LEU A 38 3.02 -3.04 5.87
CA LEU A 38 3.38 -1.95 4.99
C LEU A 38 4.41 -1.05 5.66
N ARG A 39 5.33 -0.54 4.87
CA ARG A 39 6.26 0.52 5.27
C ARG A 39 6.28 1.58 4.18
N ALA A 40 6.41 2.82 4.57
CA ALA A 40 6.51 3.93 3.63
C ALA A 40 7.58 4.90 4.09
N SER A 41 8.32 5.43 3.14
CA SER A 41 9.35 6.44 3.41
C SER A 41 9.53 7.35 2.19
N PRO A 42 9.46 8.67 2.34
CA PRO A 42 8.96 9.42 3.48
C PRO A 42 7.46 9.27 3.63
N GLY A 43 6.90 9.82 4.71
CA GLY A 43 5.47 9.82 4.95
C GLY A 43 5.08 8.92 6.11
N SER A 44 3.79 8.88 6.38
CA SER A 44 3.26 8.08 7.48
C SER A 44 2.04 7.29 7.04
N LEU A 45 1.95 6.06 7.53
CA LEU A 45 0.81 5.17 7.31
C LEU A 45 -0.14 5.25 8.49
N TYR A 46 -1.42 5.19 8.22
CA TYR A 46 -2.44 5.16 9.25
C TYR A 46 -2.26 3.95 10.17
N SER A 47 -1.89 2.80 9.61
CA SER A 47 -1.61 1.61 10.39
C SER A 47 -0.40 1.74 11.31
N GLY A 48 0.51 2.69 11.03
CA GLY A 48 1.74 2.87 11.80
C GLY A 48 2.70 1.69 11.70
N GLY A 49 2.59 0.87 10.67
CA GLY A 49 3.40 -0.35 10.50
C GLY A 49 2.85 -1.58 11.20
N ARG A 50 1.66 -1.49 11.76
CA ARG A 50 1.00 -2.64 12.38
C ARG A 50 0.59 -3.67 11.34
N VAL A 51 0.42 -4.91 11.78
CA VAL A 51 -0.03 -5.98 10.91
C VAL A 51 -1.47 -5.72 10.46
N LEU A 52 -1.68 -5.78 9.15
CA LEU A 52 -3.00 -5.77 8.54
C LEU A 52 -3.38 -7.19 8.14
N VAL A 53 -4.65 -7.50 8.11
CA VAL A 53 -5.13 -8.85 7.77
C VAL A 53 -6.10 -8.72 6.60
N THR A 54 -5.92 -9.57 5.59
CA THR A 54 -6.80 -9.56 4.42
C THR A 54 -8.20 -10.04 4.80
N ASP A 55 -9.20 -9.43 4.16
CA ASP A 55 -10.61 -9.77 4.35
C ASP A 55 -11.02 -11.00 3.53
N ALA A 56 -12.33 -11.30 3.49
CA ALA A 56 -12.86 -12.44 2.75
C ALA A 56 -12.59 -12.36 1.24
N GLN A 57 -12.28 -11.17 0.73
CA GLN A 57 -11.95 -10.94 -0.67
C GLN A 57 -10.43 -11.00 -0.93
N GLY A 58 -9.63 -11.25 0.11
CA GLY A 58 -8.18 -11.22 0.00
C GLY A 58 -7.61 -9.82 -0.05
N MET A 59 -8.34 -8.83 0.43
CA MET A 59 -7.94 -7.42 0.33
C MET A 59 -7.72 -6.80 1.70
N THR A 60 -6.80 -5.86 1.75
CA THR A 60 -6.64 -4.96 2.89
C THR A 60 -6.28 -3.57 2.37
N ARG A 61 -6.45 -2.58 3.24
CA ARG A 61 -6.26 -1.17 2.89
C ARG A 61 -5.53 -0.46 3.99
N ASP A 62 -4.79 0.58 3.59
CA ASP A 62 -4.15 1.49 4.50
C ASP A 62 -4.22 2.90 3.89
N ARG A 63 -3.81 3.88 4.65
CA ARG A 63 -3.80 5.26 4.21
C ARG A 63 -2.41 5.84 4.39
N LEU A 64 -1.86 6.39 3.33
CA LEU A 64 -0.56 7.04 3.34
C LEU A 64 -0.73 8.55 3.24
N THR A 65 -0.10 9.27 4.15
CA THR A 65 0.03 10.73 4.10
C THR A 65 1.49 11.05 3.82
N THR A 66 1.74 11.80 2.77
CA THR A 66 3.11 12.18 2.41
C THR A 66 3.12 13.51 1.66
N ARG A 67 4.22 14.24 1.77
CA ARG A 67 4.46 15.49 1.03
C ARG A 67 5.41 15.29 -0.15
N LYS A 68 6.13 14.18 -0.18
CA LYS A 68 7.12 13.86 -1.22
C LYS A 68 6.83 12.47 -1.76
N THR A 69 7.34 12.19 -2.96
CA THR A 69 7.27 10.85 -3.54
C THR A 69 7.75 9.82 -2.50
N ALA A 70 6.91 8.87 -2.21
CA ALA A 70 7.15 7.86 -1.18
C ALA A 70 7.38 6.49 -1.80
N LEU A 71 8.30 5.74 -1.21
CA LEU A 71 8.47 4.32 -1.53
C LEU A 71 7.68 3.52 -0.52
N VAL A 72 6.78 2.68 -1.00
CA VAL A 72 5.97 1.79 -0.19
C VAL A 72 6.49 0.37 -0.36
N THR A 73 6.79 -0.28 0.76
CA THR A 73 7.22 -1.68 0.79
C THR A 73 6.15 -2.51 1.47
N LEU A 74 5.77 -3.59 0.82
CA LEU A 74 4.76 -4.53 1.27
C LEU A 74 5.41 -5.87 1.55
N ASN A 75 5.14 -6.44 2.72
CA ASN A 75 5.54 -7.80 3.05
C ASN A 75 4.30 -8.62 3.39
N ALA A 76 4.13 -9.74 2.70
CA ALA A 76 3.02 -10.66 2.92
C ALA A 76 3.48 -12.08 2.65
N GLY A 77 3.37 -12.97 3.66
CA GLY A 77 3.70 -14.38 3.50
C GLY A 77 5.09 -14.67 2.97
N GLY A 78 6.09 -13.87 3.36
CA GLY A 78 7.47 -14.03 2.88
C GLY A 78 7.73 -13.39 1.52
N THR A 79 6.74 -12.83 0.88
CA THR A 79 6.87 -12.13 -0.40
C THR A 79 6.98 -10.64 -0.15
N ARG A 80 7.91 -9.98 -0.86
CA ARG A 80 8.12 -8.54 -0.77
C ARG A 80 7.76 -7.89 -2.10
N TYR A 81 7.03 -6.79 -2.01
CA TYR A 81 6.64 -5.99 -3.16
C TYR A 81 6.88 -4.51 -2.85
N ARG A 82 7.39 -3.76 -3.83
CA ARG A 82 7.66 -2.33 -3.67
C ARG A 82 7.00 -1.55 -4.79
N PHE A 83 6.51 -0.38 -4.46
CA PHE A 83 6.02 0.57 -5.45
C PHE A 83 6.17 1.99 -4.93
N GLN A 84 6.13 2.94 -5.85
CA GLN A 84 6.23 4.36 -5.50
C GLN A 84 4.85 5.02 -5.59
N VAL A 85 4.65 5.97 -4.67
CA VAL A 85 3.53 6.91 -4.74
C VAL A 85 4.12 8.25 -5.12
N PRO A 86 4.03 8.65 -6.40
CA PRO A 86 4.65 9.89 -6.84
C PRO A 86 3.85 11.10 -6.38
N VAL A 87 4.58 12.15 -6.03
CA VAL A 87 4.04 13.48 -5.75
C VAL A 87 4.53 14.40 -6.86
N ALA A 88 3.61 15.13 -7.46
CA ALA A 88 3.94 16.05 -8.55
C ALA A 88 4.93 17.12 -8.08
N GLU A 89 5.89 17.44 -8.92
CA GLU A 89 6.82 18.52 -8.64
C GLU A 89 6.12 19.88 -8.82
N GLU A 90 6.53 20.84 -8.01
CA GLU A 90 6.07 22.21 -8.20
C GLU A 90 6.72 22.79 -9.46
N PRO A 91 5.95 23.56 -10.26
CA PRO A 91 6.49 24.21 -11.46
C PRO A 91 7.53 25.28 -11.13
#